data_a9488e0b0262fbbb6f2af5ad2f3328e3
#
_entry.id   a9488e0b0262fbbb6f2af5ad2f3328e3
#
_cell.length_a   1.000
_cell.length_b   1.000
_cell.length_c   1.000
_cell.angle_alpha   90.00
_cell.angle_beta   90.00
_cell.angle_gamma   90.00
#
_symmetry.space_group_name_H-M   'P 1'
#
loop_
_entity.id
_entity.type
_entity.pdbx_description
1 polymer ?
#
loop_
_entity_poly.entity_id
_entity_poly.type
_entity_poly.pdbx_seq_one_letter_code
_entity_poly.pdbx_strand_id
1 'polypeptide(L)'
;MAVYITEAHPSDVWQMQSNIRDNVVLSSPKNAEERASVAGTCVRKLGIKFPAVLDEFGNSTETHYTAWPDRIYLIDRQGRVAYKSLPGPFGFHADDLAAALSRVMKTQSAGNSIR
;
A
#
# COMPACT_ATOMS: atom_id res chain seq x y z
N MET A 1 -4.14 3.24 -6.17
CA MET A 1 -4.97 3.11 -4.96
C MET A 1 -4.11 2.64 -3.81
N ALA A 2 -4.30 3.18 -2.61
CA ALA A 2 -3.70 2.67 -1.39
C ALA A 2 -4.74 1.87 -0.60
N VAL A 3 -4.29 0.81 0.09
CA VAL A 3 -5.10 0.07 1.05
C VAL A 3 -4.42 0.20 2.40
N TYR A 4 -5.10 0.80 3.36
CA TYR A 4 -4.60 0.93 4.73
C TYR A 4 -4.85 -0.39 5.47
N ILE A 5 -3.77 -0.98 5.97
CA ILE A 5 -3.77 -2.26 6.68
C ILE A 5 -3.33 -2.07 8.14
N THR A 6 -3.01 -3.15 8.84
CA THR A 6 -2.50 -3.08 10.21
C THR A 6 -1.23 -2.24 10.29
N GLU A 7 -1.15 -1.40 11.30
CA GLU A 7 -0.03 -0.52 11.56
C GLU A 7 1.24 -1.33 11.87
N ALA A 8 2.34 -0.99 11.19
CA ALA A 8 3.61 -1.68 11.40
C ALA A 8 4.34 -1.16 12.66
N HIS A 9 4.26 0.15 12.92
CA HIS A 9 4.96 0.80 14.02
C HIS A 9 4.07 1.81 14.75
N PRO A 10 3.02 1.34 15.46
CA PRO A 10 2.19 2.24 16.24
C PRO A 10 2.94 2.75 17.48
N SER A 11 2.48 3.85 18.05
CA SER A 11 3.15 4.50 19.19
C SER A 11 3.22 3.64 20.45
N ASP A 12 2.30 2.69 20.61
CA ASP A 12 2.19 1.81 21.77
C ASP A 12 3.01 0.51 21.63
N VAL A 13 3.74 0.33 20.52
CA VAL A 13 4.64 -0.81 20.32
C VAL A 13 6.08 -0.30 20.22
N TRP A 14 6.56 0.07 19.02
CA TRP A 14 7.84 0.76 18.84
C TRP A 14 7.81 1.55 17.54
N GLN A 15 8.65 2.58 17.43
CA GLN A 15 8.60 3.52 16.32
C GLN A 15 9.86 3.48 15.46
N MET A 16 9.66 3.78 14.16
CA MET A 16 10.75 4.10 13.25
C MET A 16 11.04 5.60 13.29
N GLN A 17 12.32 5.96 13.15
CA GLN A 17 12.74 7.37 13.11
C GLN A 17 12.07 8.15 11.96
N SER A 18 11.83 7.49 10.83
CA SER A 18 11.11 8.11 9.71
C SER A 18 9.69 8.53 10.10
N ASN A 19 8.95 7.71 10.86
CA ASN A 19 7.60 8.04 11.31
C ASN A 19 7.61 9.24 12.27
N ILE A 20 8.57 9.30 13.17
CA ILE A 20 8.74 10.42 14.11
C ILE A 20 9.05 11.71 13.33
N ARG A 21 10.00 11.63 12.39
CA ARG A 21 10.40 12.77 11.55
C ARG A 21 9.25 13.30 10.72
N ASP A 22 8.40 12.43 10.18
CA ASP A 22 7.27 12.79 9.33
C ASP A 22 6.01 13.12 10.13
N ASN A 23 6.08 13.06 11.46
CA ASN A 23 4.97 13.32 12.38
C ASN A 23 3.75 12.42 12.13
N VAL A 24 3.99 11.12 11.85
CA VAL A 24 2.96 10.09 11.65
C VAL A 24 3.02 9.00 12.72
N VAL A 25 3.20 9.39 13.97
CA VAL A 25 3.20 8.48 15.12
C VAL A 25 1.78 8.38 15.67
N LEU A 26 1.19 7.19 15.56
CA LEU A 26 -0.20 6.93 15.92
C LEU A 26 -0.29 5.64 16.73
N SER A 27 -1.21 5.59 17.70
CA SER A 27 -1.45 4.38 18.49
C SER A 27 -2.21 3.32 17.70
N SER A 28 -2.09 2.05 18.13
CA SER A 28 -2.85 0.95 17.52
C SER A 28 -4.35 1.19 17.67
N PRO A 29 -5.14 1.08 16.60
CA PRO A 29 -6.59 1.19 16.69
C PRO A 29 -7.17 -0.05 17.39
N LYS A 30 -8.24 0.16 18.15
CA LYS A 30 -8.93 -0.89 18.92
C LYS A 30 -10.14 -1.47 18.20
N ASN A 31 -10.62 -0.79 17.17
CA ASN A 31 -11.79 -1.18 16.37
C ASN A 31 -11.72 -0.56 14.97
N ALA A 32 -12.69 -0.91 14.12
CA ALA A 32 -12.76 -0.42 12.74
C ALA A 32 -12.90 1.11 12.66
N GLU A 33 -13.65 1.72 13.56
CA GLU A 33 -13.84 3.18 13.57
C GLU A 33 -12.53 3.91 13.90
N GLU A 34 -11.79 3.42 14.89
CA GLU A 34 -10.49 3.97 15.24
C GLU A 34 -9.50 3.78 14.09
N ARG A 35 -9.50 2.62 13.42
CA ARG A 35 -8.66 2.40 12.23
C ARG A 35 -8.99 3.39 11.13
N ALA A 36 -10.26 3.65 10.87
CA ALA A 36 -10.67 4.64 9.88
C ALA A 36 -10.16 6.05 10.21
N SER A 37 -10.22 6.43 11.49
CA SER A 37 -9.71 7.71 11.97
C SER A 37 -8.19 7.83 11.80
N VAL A 38 -7.45 6.79 12.19
CA VAL A 38 -5.98 6.72 12.04
C VAL A 38 -5.59 6.77 10.57
N ALA A 39 -6.24 5.98 9.72
CA ALA A 39 -6.00 5.96 8.29
C ALA A 39 -6.25 7.34 7.65
N GLY A 40 -7.34 7.99 8.00
CA GLY A 40 -7.65 9.35 7.52
C GLY A 40 -6.58 10.36 7.93
N THR A 41 -6.07 10.27 9.15
CA THR A 41 -4.98 11.12 9.63
C THR A 41 -3.70 10.89 8.84
N CYS A 42 -3.33 9.61 8.59
CA CYS A 42 -2.16 9.27 7.78
C CYS A 42 -2.28 9.82 6.35
N VAL A 43 -3.43 9.61 5.71
CA VAL A 43 -3.68 10.10 4.34
C VAL A 43 -3.48 11.61 4.26
N ARG A 44 -4.02 12.36 5.23
CA ARG A 44 -3.88 13.83 5.26
C ARG A 44 -2.44 14.27 5.52
N LYS A 45 -1.79 13.70 6.53
CA LYS A 45 -0.41 14.08 6.92
C LYS A 45 0.61 13.75 5.85
N LEU A 46 0.43 12.64 5.13
CA LEU A 46 1.33 12.23 4.06
C LEU A 46 0.98 12.85 2.71
N GLY A 47 -0.10 13.62 2.62
CA GLY A 47 -0.51 14.29 1.40
C GLY A 47 -0.94 13.34 0.29
N ILE A 48 -1.49 12.19 0.62
CA ILE A 48 -1.96 11.20 -0.35
C ILE A 48 -3.21 11.74 -1.07
N LYS A 49 -3.13 11.88 -2.39
CA LYS A 49 -4.20 12.46 -3.21
C LYS A 49 -4.90 11.46 -4.12
N PHE A 50 -4.38 10.25 -4.25
CA PHE A 50 -5.03 9.17 -5.00
C PHE A 50 -5.99 8.39 -4.09
N PRO A 51 -6.92 7.59 -4.64
CA PRO A 51 -7.89 6.85 -3.85
C PRO A 51 -7.24 5.95 -2.80
N ALA A 52 -7.76 6.00 -1.59
CA ALA A 52 -7.33 5.17 -0.48
C ALA A 52 -8.55 4.47 0.13
N VAL A 53 -8.42 3.20 0.45
CA VAL A 53 -9.45 2.38 1.08
C VAL A 53 -8.90 1.74 2.35
N LEU A 54 -9.79 1.24 3.17
CA LEU A 54 -9.47 0.67 4.46
C LEU A 54 -9.69 -0.84 4.43
N ASP A 55 -8.71 -1.60 4.93
CA ASP A 55 -8.90 -3.03 5.16
C ASP A 55 -9.84 -3.26 6.34
N GLU A 56 -10.55 -4.38 6.33
CA GLU A 56 -11.37 -4.80 7.47
C GLU A 56 -10.52 -4.92 8.73
N PHE A 57 -11.13 -4.67 9.89
CA PHE A 57 -10.42 -4.79 11.15
C PHE A 57 -9.89 -6.21 11.41
N GLY A 58 -10.53 -7.23 10.80
CA GLY A 58 -10.05 -8.61 10.77
C GLY A 58 -8.88 -8.88 9.83
N ASN A 59 -8.40 -7.87 9.10
CA ASN A 59 -7.19 -7.94 8.26
C ASN A 59 -7.29 -8.94 7.09
N SER A 60 -8.46 -9.05 6.45
CA SER A 60 -8.66 -10.02 5.37
C SER A 60 -7.81 -9.71 4.14
N THR A 61 -7.72 -8.45 3.72
CA THR A 61 -6.89 -8.04 2.57
C THR A 61 -5.42 -8.22 2.88
N GLU A 62 -4.95 -7.78 4.04
CA GLU A 62 -3.57 -7.98 4.48
C GLU A 62 -3.18 -9.44 4.42
N THR A 63 -4.04 -10.33 4.94
CA THR A 63 -3.78 -11.77 4.97
C THR A 63 -3.72 -12.37 3.57
N HIS A 64 -4.70 -12.08 2.71
CA HIS A 64 -4.76 -12.63 1.35
C HIS A 64 -3.62 -12.16 0.46
N TYR A 65 -3.17 -10.91 0.64
CA TYR A 65 -2.09 -10.34 -0.17
C TYR A 65 -0.72 -10.46 0.50
N THR A 66 -0.62 -11.05 1.70
CA THR A 66 0.63 -11.06 2.50
C THR A 66 1.27 -9.67 2.54
N ALA A 67 0.46 -8.68 2.89
CA ALA A 67 0.79 -7.28 2.64
C ALA A 67 1.63 -6.63 3.75
N TRP A 68 1.60 -7.19 4.97
CA TRP A 68 2.32 -6.60 6.10
C TRP A 68 3.84 -6.72 5.96
N PRO A 69 4.66 -5.73 6.31
CA PRO A 69 4.29 -4.40 6.82
C PRO A 69 3.83 -3.43 5.70
N ASP A 70 4.29 -3.63 4.49
CA ASP A 70 3.79 -2.97 3.30
C ASP A 70 4.16 -3.78 2.06
N ARG A 71 3.40 -3.62 0.98
CA ARG A 71 3.66 -4.33 -0.27
C ARG A 71 3.00 -3.61 -1.44
N ILE A 72 3.63 -3.66 -2.60
CA ILE A 72 3.11 -3.08 -3.82
C ILE A 72 2.71 -4.18 -4.79
N TYR A 73 1.55 -4.02 -5.40
CA TYR A 73 1.05 -4.86 -6.47
C TYR A 73 0.70 -4.01 -7.69
N LEU A 74 1.07 -4.49 -8.86
CA LEU A 74 0.59 -3.93 -10.13
C LEU A 74 -0.38 -4.94 -10.74
N ILE A 75 -1.60 -4.49 -10.98
CA ILE A 75 -2.67 -5.30 -11.58
C ILE A 75 -2.87 -4.82 -13.02
N ASP A 76 -2.85 -5.74 -13.97
CA ASP A 76 -3.07 -5.41 -15.38
C ASP A 76 -4.58 -5.22 -15.70
N ARG A 77 -4.88 -4.84 -16.94
CA ARG A 77 -6.27 -4.60 -17.36
C ARG A 77 -7.14 -5.86 -17.37
N GLN A 78 -6.54 -7.03 -17.38
CA GLN A 78 -7.22 -8.31 -17.28
C GLN A 78 -7.45 -8.76 -15.84
N GLY A 79 -7.04 -7.95 -14.84
CA GLY A 79 -7.19 -8.27 -13.44
C GLY A 79 -6.13 -9.23 -12.89
N ARG A 80 -5.01 -9.41 -13.58
CA ARG A 80 -3.93 -10.30 -13.15
C ARG A 80 -2.80 -9.52 -12.52
N VAL A 81 -2.11 -10.13 -11.55
CA VAL A 81 -0.93 -9.54 -10.93
C VAL A 81 0.23 -9.56 -11.92
N ALA A 82 0.64 -8.38 -12.37
CA ALA A 82 1.78 -8.20 -13.27
C ALA A 82 3.10 -7.97 -12.53
N TYR A 83 3.04 -7.47 -11.30
CA TYR A 83 4.20 -7.25 -10.46
C TYR A 83 3.80 -7.31 -9.00
N LYS A 84 4.68 -7.86 -8.18
CA LYS A 84 4.55 -7.94 -6.73
C LYS A 84 5.90 -7.62 -6.11
N SER A 85 5.95 -6.62 -5.22
CA SER A 85 7.18 -6.31 -4.49
C SER A 85 7.48 -7.35 -3.40
N LEU A 86 8.71 -7.35 -2.90
CA LEU A 86 9.02 -7.96 -1.61
C LEU A 86 8.44 -7.08 -0.50
N PRO A 87 8.28 -7.61 0.74
CA PRO A 87 7.76 -6.79 1.84
C PRO A 87 8.69 -5.62 2.15
N GLY A 88 8.09 -4.46 2.48
CA GLY A 88 8.84 -3.32 2.95
C GLY A 88 9.42 -3.51 4.36
N PRO A 89 10.24 -2.55 4.83
CA PRO A 89 10.68 -1.39 4.06
C PRO A 89 11.76 -1.70 3.02
N PHE A 90 12.51 -2.79 3.18
CA PHE A 90 13.66 -3.12 2.33
C PHE A 90 13.29 -3.65 0.95
N GLY A 91 12.09 -4.20 0.81
CA GLY A 91 11.57 -4.68 -0.47
C GLY A 91 10.88 -3.62 -1.32
N PHE A 92 10.82 -2.38 -0.86
CA PHE A 92 10.24 -1.27 -1.60
C PHE A 92 11.28 -0.66 -2.54
N HIS A 93 11.07 -0.87 -3.86
CA HIS A 93 11.93 -0.32 -4.92
C HIS A 93 11.07 0.34 -5.99
N ALA A 94 10.99 1.67 -5.96
CA ALA A 94 10.16 2.43 -6.90
C ALA A 94 10.56 2.20 -8.36
N ASP A 95 11.84 2.02 -8.63
CA ASP A 95 12.36 1.77 -9.98
C ASP A 95 11.86 0.45 -10.55
N ASP A 96 11.74 -0.58 -9.73
CA ASP A 96 11.20 -1.88 -10.15
C ASP A 96 9.73 -1.78 -10.54
N LEU A 97 8.97 -1.01 -9.77
CA LEU A 97 7.56 -0.73 -10.10
C LEU A 97 7.45 0.05 -11.41
N ALA A 98 8.28 1.07 -11.60
CA ALA A 98 8.29 1.87 -12.82
C ALA A 98 8.62 1.02 -14.05
N ALA A 99 9.61 0.12 -13.94
CA ALA A 99 9.97 -0.81 -15.01
C ALA A 99 8.83 -1.78 -15.33
N ALA A 100 8.17 -2.33 -14.31
CA ALA A 100 7.04 -3.22 -14.48
C ALA A 100 5.85 -2.51 -15.16
N LEU A 101 5.55 -1.28 -14.75
CA LEU A 101 4.51 -0.47 -15.36
C LEU A 101 4.77 -0.23 -16.85
N SER A 102 6.01 0.12 -17.20
CA SER A 102 6.41 0.31 -18.61
C SER A 102 6.19 -0.96 -19.44
N ARG A 103 6.53 -2.13 -18.91
CA ARG A 103 6.30 -3.42 -19.60
C ARG A 103 4.82 -3.67 -19.83
N VAL A 104 3.98 -3.46 -18.82
CA VAL A 104 2.52 -3.67 -18.91
C VAL A 104 1.90 -2.73 -19.95
N MET A 105 2.29 -1.47 -19.94
CA MET A 105 1.78 -0.47 -20.88
C MET A 105 2.16 -0.81 -22.32
N LYS A 106 3.39 -1.23 -22.59
CA LYS A 106 3.85 -1.65 -23.92
C LYS A 106 3.08 -2.88 -24.44
N THR A 107 2.92 -3.89 -23.60
CA THR A 107 2.20 -5.12 -23.98
C THR A 107 0.74 -4.83 -24.31
N GLN A 108 0.09 -3.96 -23.54
CA GLN A 108 -1.31 -3.59 -23.79
C GLN A 108 -1.48 -2.74 -25.04
N SER A 109 -0.54 -1.86 -25.35
CA SER A 109 -0.54 -1.08 -26.60
C SER A 109 -0.36 -1.98 -27.81
N ALA A 110 0.53 -2.97 -27.76
CA ALA A 110 0.73 -3.95 -28.84
C ALA A 110 -0.51 -4.80 -29.07
N GLY A 111 -1.22 -5.21 -28.01
CA GLY A 111 -2.48 -5.95 -28.11
C GLY A 111 -3.60 -5.17 -28.78
N ASN A 112 -3.64 -3.87 -28.61
CA ASN A 112 -4.62 -2.98 -29.25
C ASN A 112 -4.30 -2.71 -30.72
N SER A 113 -3.05 -2.85 -31.14
CA SER A 113 -2.64 -2.61 -32.54
C SER A 113 -3.00 -3.76 -33.49
N ILE A 114 -3.34 -4.93 -32.96
CA ILE A 114 -3.66 -6.13 -33.76
C ILE A 114 -5.15 -6.20 -34.11
N ARG A 115 -5.94 -5.29 -33.57
CA ARG A 115 -7.35 -5.15 -33.88
C ARG A 115 -7.53 -4.14 -35.04
#